data_c34b275dffcf6e771e4cec1396362540
#
_entry.id   c34b275dffcf6e771e4cec1396362540
#
_cell.length_a   1.000
_cell.length_b   1.000
_cell.length_c   1.000
_cell.angle_alpha   90.00
_cell.angle_beta   90.00
_cell.angle_gamma   90.00
#
_symmetry.space_group_name_H-M   'P 1'
#
loop_
_entity.id
_entity.type
_entity.pdbx_description
1 polymer ?
#
loop_
_entity_poly.entity_id
_entity_poly.type
_entity_poly.pdbx_seq_one_letter_code
_entity_poly.pdbx_strand_id
1 'polypeptide(L)'
;MKITDITFGMLRVPLKTPFKTALRTVDTVDDIVVIVKTDTGHVGYGEAPATAVITGDTHGSIIEAIGKFIRPRLIGQDVANLNRITDLIQTALERNTSAKAAVEIAVYDLWGQLYDAPLYRMLGGGDPVVTTDITISVDYIDKMVADSISAVMRLRLATSSPISRGAM
;
A
#
# COMPACT_ATOMS: atom_id res chain seq x y z
N MET A 1 2.32 -22.88 -2.66
CA MET A 1 2.76 -21.59 -3.26
C MET A 1 3.90 -21.06 -2.40
N LYS A 2 5.15 -21.20 -2.87
CA LYS A 2 6.33 -20.80 -2.10
C LYS A 2 6.93 -19.51 -2.66
N ILE A 3 7.38 -18.62 -1.78
CA ILE A 3 8.04 -17.38 -2.15
C ILE A 3 9.41 -17.71 -2.75
N THR A 4 9.67 -17.26 -3.98
CA THR A 4 10.94 -17.49 -4.69
C THR A 4 11.82 -16.26 -4.77
N ASP A 5 11.19 -15.07 -4.81
CA ASP A 5 11.93 -13.82 -4.88
C ASP A 5 11.14 -12.65 -4.31
N ILE A 6 11.85 -11.63 -3.82
CA ILE A 6 11.30 -10.33 -3.41
C ILE A 6 12.16 -9.26 -4.05
N THR A 7 11.56 -8.53 -4.97
CA THR A 7 12.17 -7.39 -5.66
C THR A 7 11.41 -6.11 -5.36
N PHE A 8 11.95 -4.98 -5.75
CA PHE A 8 11.29 -3.69 -5.58
C PHE A 8 11.59 -2.77 -6.75
N GLY A 9 10.69 -1.84 -7.00
CA GLY A 9 10.82 -0.77 -7.97
C GLY A 9 10.44 0.57 -7.35
N MET A 10 10.82 1.65 -8.03
CA MET A 10 10.41 3.01 -7.66
C MET A 10 9.17 3.39 -8.47
N LEU A 11 8.12 3.80 -7.78
CA LEU A 11 6.93 4.42 -8.38
C LEU A 11 7.07 5.92 -8.24
N ARG A 12 7.17 6.63 -9.36
CA ARG A 12 7.26 8.08 -9.37
C ARG A 12 6.18 8.66 -10.26
N VAL A 13 5.19 9.33 -9.64
CA VAL A 13 4.02 9.89 -10.34
C VAL A 13 3.84 11.35 -9.95
N PRO A 14 3.90 12.29 -10.90
CA PRO A 14 3.64 13.70 -10.61
C PRO A 14 2.18 13.90 -10.23
N LEU A 15 1.94 14.72 -9.21
CA LEU A 15 0.61 15.13 -8.81
C LEU A 15 0.06 16.20 -9.78
N LYS A 16 -1.23 16.12 -10.10
CA LYS A 16 -1.91 17.17 -10.88
C LYS A 16 -1.89 18.53 -10.18
N THR A 17 -1.95 18.51 -8.86
CA THR A 17 -1.88 19.69 -8.01
C THR A 17 -0.98 19.35 -6.81
N PRO A 18 0.01 20.19 -6.47
CA PRO A 18 0.83 19.96 -5.30
C PRO A 18 0.01 19.85 -4.03
N PHE A 19 0.32 18.86 -3.20
CA PHE A 19 -0.30 18.67 -1.89
C PHE A 19 0.53 19.33 -0.81
N LYS A 20 -0.05 20.29 -0.10
CA LYS A 20 0.63 21.07 0.94
C LYS A 20 0.09 20.72 2.31
N THR A 21 1.00 20.54 3.25
CA THR A 21 0.72 20.40 4.68
C THR A 21 1.52 21.43 5.46
N ALA A 22 1.30 21.52 6.77
CA ALA A 22 2.12 22.37 7.64
C ALA A 22 3.62 21.99 7.63
N LEU A 23 3.95 20.73 7.31
CA LEU A 23 5.32 20.19 7.36
C LEU A 23 6.03 20.19 6.00
N ARG A 24 5.28 20.04 4.89
CA ARG A 24 5.89 19.87 3.56
C ARG A 24 4.93 20.17 2.43
N THR A 25 5.52 20.41 1.25
CA THR A 25 4.82 20.36 -0.04
C THR A 25 5.26 19.12 -0.79
N VAL A 26 4.31 18.39 -1.36
CA VAL A 26 4.54 17.20 -2.19
C VAL A 26 3.97 17.48 -3.57
N ASP A 27 4.78 17.36 -4.59
CA ASP A 27 4.41 17.52 -6.01
C ASP A 27 4.48 16.21 -6.80
N THR A 28 5.09 15.19 -6.22
CA THR A 28 5.32 13.88 -6.83
C THR A 28 5.12 12.80 -5.78
N VAL A 29 4.36 11.76 -6.08
CA VAL A 29 4.39 10.49 -5.33
C VAL A 29 5.70 9.80 -5.68
N ASP A 30 6.46 9.39 -4.67
CA ASP A 30 7.77 8.75 -4.84
C ASP A 30 7.87 7.60 -3.82
N ASP A 31 7.34 6.43 -4.20
CA ASP A 31 7.14 5.30 -3.32
C ASP A 31 7.89 4.06 -3.81
N ILE A 32 8.13 3.13 -2.90
CA ILE A 32 8.72 1.84 -3.22
C ILE A 32 7.61 0.82 -3.38
N VAL A 33 7.53 0.21 -4.57
CA VAL A 33 6.67 -0.95 -4.83
C VAL A 33 7.45 -2.22 -4.58
N VAL A 34 6.92 -3.07 -3.71
CA VAL A 34 7.45 -4.40 -3.42
C VAL A 34 6.74 -5.43 -4.29
N ILE A 35 7.52 -6.34 -4.87
CA ILE A 35 7.04 -7.39 -5.77
C ILE A 35 7.50 -8.72 -5.22
N VAL A 36 6.57 -9.53 -4.72
CA VAL A 36 6.82 -10.88 -4.20
C VAL A 36 6.45 -11.91 -5.26
N LYS A 37 7.40 -12.74 -5.68
CA LYS A 37 7.22 -13.79 -6.69
C LYS A 37 7.15 -15.17 -6.05
N THR A 38 6.41 -16.07 -6.70
CA THR A 38 6.23 -17.45 -6.20
C THR A 38 6.62 -18.50 -7.23
N ASP A 39 6.80 -19.74 -6.78
CA ASP A 39 7.09 -20.93 -7.60
C ASP A 39 5.92 -21.34 -8.53
N THR A 40 4.73 -20.80 -8.28
CA THR A 40 3.53 -21.05 -9.09
C THR A 40 3.26 -19.96 -10.13
N GLY A 41 4.14 -18.95 -10.22
CA GLY A 41 4.01 -17.80 -11.14
C GLY A 41 3.11 -16.68 -10.65
N HIS A 42 2.49 -16.82 -9.49
CA HIS A 42 1.73 -15.73 -8.87
C HIS A 42 2.66 -14.64 -8.35
N VAL A 43 2.20 -13.40 -8.42
CA VAL A 43 2.94 -12.22 -8.00
C VAL A 43 2.06 -11.37 -7.07
N GLY A 44 2.58 -11.04 -5.91
CA GLY A 44 1.93 -10.12 -4.97
C GLY A 44 2.61 -8.75 -4.96
N TYR A 45 1.81 -7.71 -4.74
CA TYR A 45 2.27 -6.34 -4.74
C TYR A 45 2.00 -5.65 -3.40
N GLY A 46 2.94 -4.85 -2.96
CA GLY A 46 2.81 -3.97 -1.80
C GLY A 46 3.55 -2.66 -2.05
N GLU A 47 3.30 -1.67 -1.20
CA GLU A 47 3.84 -0.32 -1.37
C GLU A 47 4.32 0.24 -0.03
N ALA A 48 5.41 1.00 -0.07
CA ALA A 48 5.97 1.71 1.06
C ALA A 48 6.26 3.17 0.69
N PRO A 49 5.49 4.14 1.22
CA PRO A 49 5.80 5.55 1.09
C PRO A 49 7.00 5.94 1.96
N ALA A 50 8.00 6.58 1.36
CA ALA A 50 9.15 7.10 2.06
C ALA A 50 8.84 8.49 2.64
N THR A 51 8.35 8.55 3.87
CA THR A 51 7.92 9.80 4.54
C THR A 51 8.85 10.19 5.68
N ALA A 52 10.12 10.47 5.37
CA ALA A 52 11.19 10.70 6.34
C ALA A 52 10.85 11.73 7.43
N VAL A 53 10.14 12.81 7.06
CA VAL A 53 9.73 13.88 8.01
C VAL A 53 8.57 13.49 8.93
N ILE A 54 7.90 12.36 8.69
CA ILE A 54 6.76 11.89 9.48
C ILE A 54 7.11 10.61 10.22
N THR A 55 7.54 9.58 9.49
CA THR A 55 7.83 8.25 10.05
C THR A 55 9.32 7.99 10.29
N GLY A 56 10.18 8.80 9.70
CA GLY A 56 11.64 8.59 9.70
C GLY A 56 12.11 7.61 8.63
N ASP A 57 11.20 6.95 7.91
CA ASP A 57 11.56 6.01 6.85
C ASP A 57 11.99 6.74 5.57
N THR A 58 13.16 6.39 5.06
CA THR A 58 13.68 6.84 3.76
C THR A 58 13.64 5.72 2.74
N HIS A 59 13.76 6.03 1.45
CA HIS A 59 13.91 5.01 0.41
C HIS A 59 15.05 4.03 0.73
N GLY A 60 16.20 4.55 1.16
CA GLY A 60 17.36 3.74 1.51
C GLY A 60 17.09 2.80 2.69
N SER A 61 16.46 3.26 3.76
CA SER A 61 16.14 2.44 4.92
C SER A 61 15.13 1.34 4.58
N ILE A 62 14.12 1.66 3.76
CA ILE A 62 13.10 0.69 3.32
C ILE A 62 13.74 -0.40 2.45
N ILE A 63 14.54 -0.01 1.44
CA ILE A 63 15.22 -0.96 0.54
C ILE A 63 16.16 -1.87 1.32
N GLU A 64 16.95 -1.32 2.23
CA GLU A 64 17.89 -2.10 3.04
C GLU A 64 17.16 -3.05 4.00
N ALA A 65 16.09 -2.58 4.67
CA ALA A 65 15.28 -3.40 5.55
C ALA A 65 14.68 -4.61 4.81
N ILE A 66 14.13 -4.39 3.62
CA ILE A 66 13.57 -5.47 2.80
C ILE A 66 14.67 -6.40 2.31
N GLY A 67 15.73 -5.86 1.69
CA GLY A 67 16.75 -6.65 1.01
C GLY A 67 17.63 -7.48 1.95
N LYS A 68 18.06 -6.91 3.07
CA LYS A 68 19.00 -7.56 3.99
C LYS A 68 18.36 -8.34 5.13
N PHE A 69 17.18 -7.89 5.60
CA PHE A 69 16.61 -8.44 6.82
C PHE A 69 15.34 -9.27 6.58
N ILE A 70 14.43 -8.79 5.72
CA ILE A 70 13.14 -9.46 5.52
C ILE A 70 13.24 -10.54 4.43
N ARG A 71 13.72 -10.20 3.24
CA ARG A 71 13.82 -11.13 2.10
C ARG A 71 14.49 -12.46 2.44
N PRO A 72 15.67 -12.52 3.10
CA PRO A 72 16.33 -13.80 3.38
C PRO A 72 15.52 -14.75 4.28
N ARG A 73 14.61 -14.21 5.09
CA ARG A 73 13.76 -14.99 5.99
C ARG A 73 12.52 -15.56 5.28
N LEU A 74 12.10 -14.91 4.19
CA LEU A 74 10.85 -15.26 3.50
C LEU A 74 11.06 -16.18 2.30
N ILE A 75 12.23 -16.20 1.69
CA ILE A 75 12.50 -17.10 0.56
C ILE A 75 12.29 -18.55 1.00
N GLY A 76 11.51 -19.30 0.21
CA GLY A 76 11.12 -20.68 0.47
C GLY A 76 9.93 -20.87 1.41
N GLN A 77 9.43 -19.82 2.07
CA GLN A 77 8.24 -19.91 2.91
C GLN A 77 6.98 -20.14 2.06
N ASP A 78 6.06 -20.94 2.60
CA ASP A 78 4.77 -21.20 1.96
C ASP A 78 3.75 -20.12 2.33
N VAL A 79 3.17 -19.47 1.33
CA VAL A 79 2.14 -18.41 1.49
C VAL A 79 0.94 -18.90 2.30
N ALA A 80 0.63 -20.19 2.29
CA ALA A 80 -0.44 -20.76 3.13
C ALA A 80 -0.19 -20.56 4.64
N ASN A 81 1.07 -20.45 5.05
CA ASN A 81 1.46 -20.25 6.45
C ASN A 81 1.55 -18.76 6.81
N LEU A 82 0.48 -18.01 6.57
CA LEU A 82 0.43 -16.56 6.72
C LEU A 82 0.95 -16.08 8.08
N ASN A 83 0.48 -16.66 9.18
CA ASN A 83 0.91 -16.27 10.55
C ASN A 83 2.41 -16.42 10.73
N ARG A 84 3.00 -17.48 10.20
CA ARG A 84 4.45 -17.70 10.23
C ARG A 84 5.21 -16.62 9.45
N ILE A 85 4.71 -16.27 8.26
CA ILE A 85 5.34 -15.23 7.42
C ILE A 85 5.25 -13.87 8.11
N THR A 86 4.08 -13.53 8.65
CA THR A 86 3.89 -12.27 9.40
C THR A 86 4.83 -12.19 10.60
N ASP A 87 4.99 -13.26 11.37
CA ASP A 87 5.93 -13.32 12.48
C ASP A 87 7.39 -13.11 12.01
N LEU A 88 7.80 -13.75 10.92
CA LEU A 88 9.12 -13.58 10.34
C LEU A 88 9.38 -12.14 9.87
N ILE A 89 8.37 -11.45 9.32
CA ILE A 89 8.46 -10.04 8.94
C ILE A 89 8.59 -9.16 10.19
N GLN A 90 7.72 -9.35 11.18
CA GLN A 90 7.68 -8.50 12.36
C GLN A 90 8.95 -8.61 13.20
N THR A 91 9.52 -9.80 13.31
CA THR A 91 10.75 -10.09 14.08
C THR A 91 12.03 -9.88 13.28
N ALA A 92 11.97 -9.48 11.99
CA ALA A 92 13.15 -9.31 11.14
C ALA A 92 14.10 -8.21 11.65
N LEU A 93 13.54 -7.12 12.12
CA LEU A 93 14.28 -5.96 12.63
C LEU A 93 13.33 -5.09 13.47
N GLU A 94 13.92 -4.19 14.28
CA GLU A 94 13.14 -3.21 15.03
C GLU A 94 12.66 -2.07 14.12
N ARG A 95 11.51 -1.49 14.42
CA ARG A 95 10.92 -0.36 13.66
C ARG A 95 10.76 -0.70 12.16
N ASN A 96 11.13 0.21 11.25
CA ASN A 96 11.00 0.06 9.78
C ASN A 96 9.60 -0.43 9.36
N THR A 97 8.58 0.21 9.90
CA THR A 97 7.19 -0.20 9.75
C THR A 97 6.69 -0.11 8.31
N SER A 98 7.17 0.87 7.54
CA SER A 98 6.82 1.01 6.12
C SER A 98 7.34 -0.18 5.30
N ALA A 99 8.58 -0.62 5.54
CA ALA A 99 9.16 -1.79 4.87
C ALA A 99 8.40 -3.08 5.21
N LYS A 100 8.08 -3.28 6.50
CA LYS A 100 7.32 -4.44 6.97
C LYS A 100 5.93 -4.48 6.36
N ALA A 101 5.21 -3.35 6.42
CA ALA A 101 3.86 -3.22 5.88
C ALA A 101 3.83 -3.52 4.36
N ALA A 102 4.78 -2.99 3.59
CA ALA A 102 4.83 -3.23 2.15
C ALA A 102 5.00 -4.71 1.80
N VAL A 103 5.90 -5.43 2.49
CA VAL A 103 6.08 -6.86 2.26
C VAL A 103 4.87 -7.65 2.74
N GLU A 104 4.30 -7.29 3.88
CA GLU A 104 3.11 -7.94 4.43
C GLU A 104 1.90 -7.77 3.50
N ILE A 105 1.66 -6.57 2.96
CA ILE A 105 0.61 -6.30 1.97
C ILE A 105 0.78 -7.21 0.74
N ALA A 106 2.01 -7.32 0.20
CA ALA A 106 2.27 -8.21 -0.93
C ALA A 106 2.02 -9.69 -0.63
N VAL A 107 2.29 -10.13 0.60
CA VAL A 107 2.00 -11.51 1.04
C VAL A 107 0.49 -11.72 1.21
N TYR A 108 -0.24 -10.75 1.75
CA TYR A 108 -1.70 -10.83 1.84
C TYR A 108 -2.37 -10.84 0.46
N ASP A 109 -1.83 -10.10 -0.52
CA ASP A 109 -2.28 -10.17 -1.90
C ASP A 109 -2.11 -11.60 -2.48
N LEU A 110 -0.94 -12.22 -2.29
CA LEU A 110 -0.69 -13.61 -2.66
C LEU A 110 -1.62 -14.59 -1.92
N TRP A 111 -1.92 -14.32 -0.68
CA TRP A 111 -2.81 -15.16 0.12
C TRP A 111 -4.24 -15.14 -0.43
N GLY A 112 -4.73 -13.97 -0.85
CA GLY A 112 -5.99 -13.83 -1.58
C GLY A 112 -5.99 -14.61 -2.91
N GLN A 113 -4.90 -14.51 -3.67
CA GLN A 113 -4.73 -15.27 -4.93
C GLN A 113 -4.67 -16.78 -4.69
N LEU A 114 -4.01 -17.24 -3.61
CA LEU A 114 -3.91 -18.66 -3.27
C LEU A 114 -5.28 -19.31 -3.06
N TYR A 115 -6.23 -18.60 -2.47
CA TYR A 115 -7.56 -19.10 -2.15
C TYR A 115 -8.65 -18.63 -3.13
N ASP A 116 -8.26 -17.92 -4.19
CA ASP A 116 -9.18 -17.35 -5.18
C ASP A 116 -10.31 -16.54 -4.52
N ALA A 117 -9.94 -15.74 -3.53
CA ALA A 117 -10.89 -14.97 -2.74
C ALA A 117 -10.39 -13.54 -2.46
N PRO A 118 -11.26 -12.53 -2.56
CA PRO A 118 -10.92 -11.17 -2.15
C PRO A 118 -10.54 -11.12 -0.67
N LEU A 119 -9.41 -10.49 -0.37
CA LEU A 119 -8.85 -10.45 0.97
C LEU A 119 -9.86 -9.95 2.03
N TYR A 120 -10.67 -8.93 1.73
CA TYR A 120 -11.64 -8.40 2.67
C TYR A 120 -12.68 -9.45 3.12
N ARG A 121 -13.02 -10.41 2.25
CA ARG A 121 -13.92 -11.53 2.61
C ARG A 121 -13.22 -12.53 3.53
N MET A 122 -11.95 -12.78 3.27
CA MET A 122 -11.15 -13.71 4.11
C MET A 122 -10.91 -13.14 5.51
N LEU A 123 -10.87 -11.82 5.66
CA LEU A 123 -10.69 -11.12 6.93
C LEU A 123 -12.01 -10.83 7.68
N GLY A 124 -13.10 -11.50 7.33
CA GLY A 124 -14.37 -11.38 8.04
C GLY A 124 -15.52 -10.87 7.18
N GLY A 125 -15.25 -10.38 6.00
CA GLY A 125 -16.26 -9.84 5.10
C GLY A 125 -16.85 -8.51 5.60
N GLY A 126 -17.99 -8.15 5.02
CA GLY A 126 -18.72 -6.93 5.34
C GLY A 126 -19.34 -6.31 4.11
N ASP A 127 -20.10 -5.26 4.32
CA ASP A 127 -20.60 -4.44 3.22
C ASP A 127 -19.41 -3.77 2.51
N PRO A 128 -19.24 -3.89 1.18
CA PRO A 128 -18.13 -3.29 0.44
C PRO A 128 -18.23 -1.76 0.32
N VAL A 129 -18.99 -1.13 1.16
CA VAL A 129 -19.09 0.33 1.26
C VAL A 129 -18.00 0.87 2.19
N VAL A 130 -17.07 1.63 1.63
CA VAL A 130 -16.02 2.30 2.39
C VAL A 130 -16.36 3.77 2.55
N THR A 131 -16.46 4.23 3.80
CA THR A 131 -16.51 5.65 4.13
C THR A 131 -15.11 6.13 4.45
N THR A 132 -14.67 7.17 3.76
CA THR A 132 -13.35 7.78 3.98
C THR A 132 -13.48 9.29 4.07
N ASP A 133 -12.44 9.93 4.56
CA ASP A 133 -12.25 11.37 4.57
C ASP A 133 -11.36 11.82 3.41
N ILE A 134 -11.31 13.11 3.20
CA ILE A 134 -10.39 13.76 2.28
C ILE A 134 -9.65 14.89 3.02
N THR A 135 -8.34 14.89 2.89
CA THR A 135 -7.51 15.96 3.44
C THR A 135 -7.44 17.13 2.46
N ILE A 136 -7.87 18.30 2.89
CA ILE A 136 -7.74 19.53 2.11
C ILE A 136 -6.32 20.08 2.26
N SER A 137 -5.67 20.35 1.13
CA SER A 137 -4.33 20.94 1.09
C SER A 137 -4.32 22.34 1.75
N VAL A 138 -3.26 22.65 2.50
CA VAL A 138 -3.09 23.98 3.10
C VAL A 138 -2.84 25.01 1.99
N ASP A 139 -3.71 26.03 1.90
CA ASP A 139 -3.61 27.12 0.92
C ASP A 139 -4.32 28.38 1.46
N TYR A 140 -4.56 29.39 0.61
CA TYR A 140 -5.40 30.53 0.96
C TYR A 140 -6.83 30.08 1.25
N ILE A 141 -7.50 30.77 2.17
CA ILE A 141 -8.85 30.38 2.68
C ILE A 141 -9.84 30.16 1.55
N ASP A 142 -9.93 31.08 0.60
CA ASP A 142 -10.88 30.99 -0.52
C ASP A 142 -10.66 29.71 -1.35
N LYS A 143 -9.39 29.33 -1.56
CA LYS A 143 -9.05 28.11 -2.30
C LYS A 143 -9.40 26.86 -1.48
N MET A 144 -9.09 26.86 -0.18
CA MET A 144 -9.45 25.73 0.70
C MET A 144 -10.96 25.53 0.75
N VAL A 145 -11.75 26.60 0.77
CA VAL A 145 -13.22 26.54 0.71
C VAL A 145 -13.70 25.95 -0.64
N ALA A 146 -13.12 26.44 -1.74
CA ALA A 146 -13.48 25.94 -3.08
C ALA A 146 -13.12 24.44 -3.24
N ASP A 147 -11.96 24.02 -2.77
CA ASP A 147 -11.52 22.61 -2.79
C ASP A 147 -12.44 21.73 -1.93
N SER A 148 -12.87 22.21 -0.76
CA SER A 148 -13.80 21.51 0.13
C SER A 148 -15.16 21.28 -0.54
N ILE A 149 -15.71 22.31 -1.17
CA ILE A 149 -16.99 22.23 -1.90
C ILE A 149 -16.86 21.24 -3.07
N SER A 150 -15.78 21.34 -3.85
CA SER A 150 -15.50 20.46 -4.99
C SER A 150 -15.36 18.99 -4.56
N ALA A 151 -14.69 18.73 -3.45
CA ALA A 151 -14.52 17.40 -2.89
C ALA A 151 -15.85 16.76 -2.50
N VAL A 152 -16.71 17.51 -1.78
CA VAL A 152 -18.07 17.05 -1.39
C VAL A 152 -18.94 16.75 -2.61
N MET A 153 -18.88 17.60 -3.65
CA MET A 153 -19.63 17.37 -4.88
C MET A 153 -19.16 16.12 -5.63
N ARG A 154 -17.85 15.89 -5.73
CA ARG A 154 -17.29 14.70 -6.39
C ARG A 154 -17.64 13.40 -5.66
N LEU A 155 -17.59 13.39 -4.34
CA LEU A 155 -18.01 12.25 -3.52
C LEU A 155 -19.51 11.91 -3.75
N ARG A 156 -20.38 12.91 -3.82
CA ARG A 156 -21.81 12.70 -4.12
C ARG A 156 -22.05 12.14 -5.51
N LEU A 157 -21.32 12.60 -6.53
CA LEU A 157 -21.41 12.08 -7.90
C LEU A 157 -20.90 10.65 -8.02
N ALA A 158 -19.83 10.30 -7.32
CA ALA A 158 -19.30 8.93 -7.33
C ALA A 158 -20.26 7.92 -6.69
N THR A 159 -20.99 8.32 -5.65
CA THR A 159 -21.98 7.45 -4.98
C THR A 159 -23.28 7.31 -5.77
N SER A 160 -23.57 8.20 -6.74
CA SER A 160 -24.76 8.15 -7.59
C SER A 160 -24.57 7.37 -8.89
N SER A 161 -23.35 7.00 -9.26
CA SER A 161 -23.07 6.19 -10.46
C SER A 161 -23.15 4.72 -10.14
N PRO A 162 -23.99 3.92 -10.84
CA PRO A 162 -23.94 2.46 -10.67
C PRO A 162 -22.57 1.96 -11.08
N ILE A 163 -21.91 1.22 -10.19
CA ILE A 163 -20.68 0.51 -10.52
C ILE A 163 -21.05 -0.47 -11.64
N SER A 164 -20.62 -0.19 -12.86
CA SER A 164 -20.76 -1.14 -13.96
C SER A 164 -19.96 -2.38 -13.56
N ARG A 165 -20.66 -3.46 -13.20
CA ARG A 165 -20.06 -4.78 -13.09
C ARG A 165 -19.55 -5.14 -14.47
N GLY A 166 -18.25 -4.99 -14.70
CA GLY A 166 -17.61 -5.57 -15.87
C GLY A 166 -17.96 -7.05 -15.89
N ALA A 167 -18.68 -7.45 -16.92
CA ALA A 167 -18.88 -8.86 -17.22
C ALA A 167 -17.51 -9.46 -17.51
N MET A 168 -17.15 -10.48 -16.77
CA MET A 168 -16.12 -11.43 -17.18
C MET A 168 -16.71 -12.37 -18.21
#